data_cba2bf8d60dc1e3bd3798409bcb65e2b
#
_entry.id   cba2bf8d60dc1e3bd3798409bcb65e2b
#
_cell.length_a   1.000
_cell.length_b   1.000
_cell.length_c   1.000
_cell.angle_alpha   90.00
_cell.angle_beta   90.00
_cell.angle_gamma   90.00
#
_symmetry.space_group_name_H-M   'P 1'
#
loop_
_entity.id
_entity.type
_entity.pdbx_description
1 polymer ?
#
loop_
_entity_poly.entity_id
_entity_poly.type
_entity_poly.pdbx_seq_one_letter_code
_entity_poly.pdbx_strand_id
1 'polypeptide(L)'
;MSEEDRKDASAAASHVPAADEAGSGRDDAEQLRRQLQDKTEEARKHYELYLRERADLENFKRRMQREKSEALRFASEPLVRDLLPVVDNLERAVEHADGDGNSVIEGVRLVLKSLQDTLERHGVTRIHAVGERFDPTHHEAMAQVESAEHEPNQVVDQHHSGYLLHDRLLRPALVTVSKRKSTPAVETDSKSD
;
A
#
# COMPACT_ATOMS: atom_id res chain seq x y z
N MET A 1 -14.57 103.10 -55.65
CA MET A 1 -13.56 102.73 -56.64
C MET A 1 -13.05 101.40 -56.21
N SER A 2 -13.23 100.37 -56.85
CA SER A 2 -13.93 99.88 -58.01
C SER A 2 -14.10 98.43 -57.85
N GLU A 3 -15.32 97.95 -58.01
CA GLU A 3 -15.68 96.66 -58.40
C GLU A 3 -14.82 96.13 -59.54
N GLU A 4 -14.00 95.20 -59.33
CA GLU A 4 -13.47 94.21 -60.30
C GLU A 4 -12.34 93.43 -59.61
N ASP A 5 -12.69 92.36 -58.98
CA ASP A 5 -11.82 91.17 -58.77
C ASP A 5 -12.59 90.09 -57.97
N ARG A 6 -13.81 89.81 -58.48
CA ARG A 6 -14.54 88.59 -58.07
C ARG A 6 -14.77 87.74 -59.32
N LYS A 7 -13.77 87.00 -59.73
CA LYS A 7 -13.92 85.78 -60.54
C LYS A 7 -12.55 85.15 -60.68
N ASP A 8 -12.35 84.12 -59.94
CA ASP A 8 -11.68 82.87 -60.31
C ASP A 8 -11.15 82.18 -59.07
N ALA A 9 -12.06 81.50 -58.39
CA ALA A 9 -11.69 80.48 -57.49
C ALA A 9 -12.83 79.42 -57.35
N SER A 10 -13.16 78.85 -58.50
CA SER A 10 -14.00 77.65 -58.52
C SER A 10 -13.23 76.55 -59.25
N ALA A 11 -13.05 75.45 -58.59
CA ALA A 11 -12.59 74.17 -59.06
C ALA A 11 -11.20 73.74 -58.55
N ALA A 12 -11.15 73.40 -57.31
CA ALA A 12 -10.31 72.28 -56.85
C ALA A 12 -11.17 71.38 -55.96
N ALA A 13 -11.95 70.53 -56.59
CA ALA A 13 -12.63 69.46 -55.96
C ALA A 13 -11.56 68.50 -55.35
N SER A 14 -11.42 68.50 -54.05
CA SER A 14 -10.64 67.53 -53.26
C SER A 14 -11.18 66.18 -53.53
N HIS A 15 -10.49 65.38 -54.32
CA HIS A 15 -10.65 63.94 -54.41
C HIS A 15 -10.16 63.33 -53.09
N VAL A 16 -11.10 62.97 -52.21
CA VAL A 16 -10.86 62.16 -50.99
C VAL A 16 -10.97 60.67 -51.39
N PRO A 17 -9.90 59.91 -51.37
CA PRO A 17 -10.02 58.46 -51.55
C PRO A 17 -10.50 57.82 -50.24
N ALA A 18 -11.80 57.89 -49.96
CA ALA A 18 -12.41 57.42 -48.76
C ALA A 18 -12.93 55.96 -48.86
N ALA A 19 -12.61 55.27 -49.97
CA ALA A 19 -13.16 53.89 -50.16
C ALA A 19 -12.14 52.76 -49.98
N ASP A 20 -10.83 53.05 -50.00
CA ASP A 20 -9.81 51.97 -49.94
C ASP A 20 -9.28 51.68 -48.48
N GLU A 21 -9.29 52.68 -47.61
CA GLU A 21 -8.88 52.50 -46.21
C GLU A 21 -9.91 51.74 -45.36
N ALA A 22 -11.19 51.78 -45.73
CA ALA A 22 -12.25 51.06 -45.00
C ALA A 22 -12.27 49.57 -45.32
N GLY A 23 -11.69 49.09 -46.41
CA GLY A 23 -11.52 47.71 -46.80
C GLY A 23 -10.38 47.04 -45.99
N SER A 24 -9.20 47.70 -45.99
CA SER A 24 -7.99 47.23 -45.31
C SER A 24 -8.21 47.07 -43.80
N GLY A 25 -8.86 48.03 -43.15
CA GLY A 25 -9.13 47.94 -41.71
C GLY A 25 -10.14 46.85 -41.30
N ARG A 26 -11.00 46.39 -42.21
CA ARG A 26 -11.93 45.27 -41.96
C ARG A 26 -11.22 43.93 -42.07
N ASP A 27 -10.35 43.75 -43.04
CA ASP A 27 -9.55 42.56 -43.27
C ASP A 27 -8.54 42.35 -42.10
N ASP A 28 -7.90 43.44 -41.67
CA ASP A 28 -7.01 43.41 -40.49
C ASP A 28 -7.76 43.03 -39.19
N ALA A 29 -8.97 43.59 -39.01
CA ALA A 29 -9.81 43.24 -37.84
C ALA A 29 -10.28 41.77 -37.86
N GLU A 30 -10.59 41.22 -39.04
CA GLU A 30 -10.93 39.81 -39.19
C GLU A 30 -9.73 38.89 -38.94
N GLN A 31 -8.57 39.24 -39.45
CA GLN A 31 -7.32 38.51 -39.19
C GLN A 31 -6.98 38.52 -37.71
N LEU A 32 -7.09 39.66 -37.04
CA LEU A 32 -6.83 39.78 -35.61
C LEU A 32 -7.81 38.94 -34.80
N ARG A 33 -9.08 38.91 -35.19
CA ARG A 33 -10.10 38.03 -34.52
C ARG A 33 -9.77 36.55 -34.67
N ARG A 34 -9.36 36.10 -35.86
CA ARG A 34 -8.93 34.71 -36.10
C ARG A 34 -7.72 34.36 -35.24
N GLN A 35 -6.70 35.19 -35.19
CA GLN A 35 -5.52 35.01 -34.36
C GLN A 35 -5.88 34.93 -32.86
N LEU A 36 -6.79 35.80 -32.43
CA LEU A 36 -7.26 35.79 -31.03
C LEU A 36 -8.03 34.53 -30.71
N GLN A 37 -8.84 34.01 -31.63
CA GLN A 37 -9.58 32.76 -31.48
C GLN A 37 -8.62 31.59 -31.43
N ASP A 38 -7.63 31.50 -32.31
CA ASP A 38 -6.61 30.45 -32.32
C ASP A 38 -5.80 30.46 -31.02
N LYS A 39 -5.37 31.63 -30.54
CA LYS A 39 -4.64 31.79 -29.29
C LYS A 39 -5.49 31.44 -28.06
N THR A 40 -6.77 31.72 -28.11
CA THR A 40 -7.70 31.35 -27.05
C THR A 40 -7.89 29.83 -27.00
N GLU A 41 -7.98 29.15 -28.13
CA GLU A 41 -8.05 27.70 -28.19
C GLU A 41 -6.74 27.04 -27.74
N GLU A 42 -5.59 27.54 -28.15
CA GLU A 42 -4.28 27.08 -27.68
C GLU A 42 -4.18 27.23 -26.14
N ALA A 43 -4.52 28.39 -25.61
CA ALA A 43 -4.50 28.65 -24.18
C ALA A 43 -5.45 27.71 -23.42
N ARG A 44 -6.63 27.42 -23.96
CA ARG A 44 -7.57 26.47 -23.39
C ARG A 44 -6.99 25.04 -23.35
N LYS A 45 -6.41 24.58 -24.47
CA LYS A 45 -5.76 23.27 -24.54
C LYS A 45 -4.60 23.15 -23.54
N HIS A 46 -3.76 24.16 -23.44
CA HIS A 46 -2.66 24.19 -22.48
C HIS A 46 -3.17 24.21 -21.04
N TYR A 47 -4.26 24.92 -20.75
CA TYR A 47 -4.87 24.94 -19.43
C TYR A 47 -5.47 23.59 -19.06
N GLU A 48 -6.14 22.89 -19.99
CA GLU A 48 -6.66 21.53 -19.77
C GLU A 48 -5.53 20.52 -19.50
N LEU A 49 -4.42 20.60 -20.26
CA LEU A 49 -3.22 19.81 -20.01
C LEU A 49 -2.62 20.11 -18.63
N TYR A 50 -2.48 21.38 -18.28
CA TYR A 50 -1.99 21.79 -16.96
C TYR A 50 -2.84 21.24 -15.83
N LEU A 51 -4.16 21.29 -15.94
CA LEU A 51 -5.06 20.73 -14.93
C LEU A 51 -4.90 19.23 -14.79
N ARG A 52 -4.73 18.51 -15.92
CA ARG A 52 -4.49 17.06 -15.91
C ARG A 52 -3.16 16.74 -15.25
N GLU A 53 -2.07 17.38 -15.67
CA GLU A 53 -0.74 17.19 -15.07
C GLU A 53 -0.73 17.50 -13.56
N ARG A 54 -1.45 18.53 -13.15
CA ARG A 54 -1.59 18.88 -11.74
C ARG A 54 -2.32 17.77 -10.94
N ALA A 55 -3.40 17.24 -11.50
CA ALA A 55 -4.13 16.13 -10.89
C ALA A 55 -3.27 14.86 -10.79
N ASP A 56 -2.53 14.54 -11.86
CA ASP A 56 -1.62 13.39 -11.89
C ASP A 56 -0.48 13.55 -10.87
N LEU A 57 0.08 14.75 -10.75
CA LEU A 57 1.11 15.04 -9.74
C LEU A 57 0.55 14.89 -8.31
N GLU A 58 -0.67 15.32 -8.05
CA GLU A 58 -1.30 15.17 -6.74
C GLU A 58 -1.56 13.69 -6.40
N ASN A 59 -2.06 12.91 -7.37
CA ASN A 59 -2.24 11.48 -7.24
C ASN A 59 -0.90 10.76 -7.02
N PHE A 60 0.15 11.14 -7.76
CA PHE A 60 1.50 10.62 -7.58
C PHE A 60 2.03 10.90 -6.17
N LYS A 61 1.93 12.14 -5.69
CA LYS A 61 2.36 12.52 -4.32
C LYS A 61 1.63 11.69 -3.26
N ARG A 62 0.31 11.51 -3.41
CA ARG A 62 -0.49 10.72 -2.48
C ARG A 62 -0.07 9.25 -2.46
N ARG A 63 0.19 8.67 -3.65
CA ARG A 63 0.70 7.30 -3.78
C ARG A 63 2.07 7.16 -3.13
N MET A 64 3.03 8.02 -3.47
CA MET A 64 4.38 8.01 -2.92
C MET A 64 4.40 8.18 -1.39
N GLN A 65 3.49 8.98 -0.85
CA GLN A 65 3.38 9.14 0.60
C GLN A 65 2.91 7.83 1.29
N ARG A 66 1.96 7.11 0.67
CA ARG A 66 1.51 5.80 1.18
C ARG A 66 2.64 4.76 1.10
N GLU A 67 3.28 4.63 -0.05
CA GLU A 67 4.40 3.71 -0.25
C GLU A 67 5.54 3.99 0.73
N LYS A 68 5.87 5.28 0.96
CA LYS A 68 6.88 5.67 1.95
C LYS A 68 6.47 5.26 3.37
N SER A 69 5.21 5.50 3.75
CA SER A 69 4.74 5.13 5.09
C SER A 69 4.74 3.60 5.31
N GLU A 70 4.37 2.83 4.30
CA GLU A 70 4.44 1.36 4.33
C GLU A 70 5.89 0.88 4.41
N ALA A 71 6.77 1.42 3.57
CA ALA A 71 8.19 1.06 3.59
C ALA A 71 8.83 1.33 4.96
N LEU A 72 8.51 2.46 5.61
CA LEU A 72 9.00 2.77 6.96
C LEU A 72 8.39 1.85 8.02
N ARG A 73 7.11 1.49 7.89
CA ARG A 73 6.42 0.60 8.82
C ARG A 73 7.02 -0.80 8.86
N PHE A 74 7.46 -1.30 7.70
CA PHE A 74 8.02 -2.64 7.56
C PHE A 74 9.55 -2.67 7.35
N ALA A 75 10.23 -1.53 7.56
CA ALA A 75 11.67 -1.44 7.37
C ALA A 75 12.47 -2.39 8.28
N SER A 76 11.95 -2.71 9.46
CA SER A 76 12.58 -3.62 10.42
C SER A 76 12.28 -5.10 10.16
N GLU A 77 11.42 -5.44 9.19
CA GLU A 77 11.03 -6.84 8.93
C GLU A 77 12.21 -7.79 8.73
N PRO A 78 13.23 -7.49 7.90
CA PRO A 78 14.37 -8.39 7.72
C PRO A 78 15.13 -8.63 9.02
N LEU A 79 15.41 -7.56 9.76
CA LEU A 79 16.12 -7.66 11.05
C LEU A 79 15.34 -8.51 12.07
N VAL A 80 14.05 -8.27 12.18
CA VAL A 80 13.22 -9.05 13.12
C VAL A 80 13.20 -10.51 12.70
N ARG A 81 13.07 -10.81 11.40
CA ARG A 81 13.08 -12.18 10.87
C ARG A 81 14.38 -12.92 11.20
N ASP A 82 15.52 -12.23 11.13
CA ASP A 82 16.83 -12.78 11.49
C ASP A 82 17.01 -12.98 13.02
N LEU A 83 16.25 -12.25 13.85
CA LEU A 83 16.26 -12.39 15.30
C LEU A 83 15.37 -13.54 15.81
N LEU A 84 14.36 -13.99 15.04
CA LEU A 84 13.46 -15.06 15.48
C LEU A 84 14.18 -16.37 15.86
N PRO A 85 15.22 -16.85 15.13
CA PRO A 85 15.97 -18.02 15.53
C PRO A 85 16.69 -17.87 16.89
N VAL A 86 17.08 -16.65 17.25
CA VAL A 86 17.69 -16.38 18.57
C VAL A 86 16.66 -16.53 19.67
N VAL A 87 15.42 -16.03 19.44
CA VAL A 87 14.30 -16.23 20.37
C VAL A 87 13.99 -17.72 20.55
N ASP A 88 13.91 -18.48 19.43
CA ASP A 88 13.66 -19.93 19.47
C ASP A 88 14.72 -20.67 20.27
N ASN A 89 16.01 -20.30 20.12
CA ASN A 89 17.09 -20.91 20.87
C ASN A 89 17.02 -20.58 22.35
N LEU A 90 16.62 -19.36 22.72
CA LEU A 90 16.41 -18.96 24.10
C LEU A 90 15.19 -19.71 24.72
N GLU A 91 14.09 -19.82 23.98
CA GLU A 91 12.91 -20.59 24.41
C GLU A 91 13.30 -22.05 24.67
N ARG A 92 14.01 -22.67 23.71
CA ARG A 92 14.50 -24.05 23.84
C ARG A 92 15.45 -24.23 25.03
N ALA A 93 16.36 -23.26 25.25
CA ALA A 93 17.27 -23.33 26.41
C ALA A 93 16.52 -23.27 27.76
N VAL A 94 15.44 -22.51 27.83
CA VAL A 94 14.58 -22.42 29.03
C VAL A 94 13.76 -23.68 29.22
N GLU A 95 13.23 -24.29 28.13
CA GLU A 95 12.42 -25.52 28.17
C GLU A 95 13.21 -26.76 28.60
N HIS A 96 14.48 -26.87 28.11
CA HIS A 96 15.33 -28.02 28.41
C HIS A 96 16.16 -27.87 29.70
N ALA A 97 15.92 -26.78 30.42
CA ALA A 97 16.62 -26.54 31.68
C ALA A 97 16.05 -27.43 32.80
N ASP A 98 16.76 -28.53 33.11
CA ASP A 98 16.41 -29.42 34.21
C ASP A 98 16.58 -28.69 35.56
N GLY A 99 15.48 -28.49 36.28
CA GLY A 99 15.46 -28.15 37.70
C GLY A 99 15.12 -26.69 38.03
N ASP A 100 14.15 -26.56 38.92
CA ASP A 100 13.82 -25.31 39.61
C ASP A 100 14.98 -24.94 40.56
N GLY A 101 15.58 -23.77 40.32
CA GLY A 101 16.57 -23.18 41.22
C GLY A 101 17.93 -22.83 40.66
N ASN A 102 18.16 -23.01 39.35
CA ASN A 102 19.38 -22.50 38.72
C ASN A 102 19.26 -21.01 38.43
N SER A 103 20.00 -20.17 39.17
CA SER A 103 19.98 -18.71 39.04
C SER A 103 20.32 -18.24 37.62
N VAL A 104 21.07 -19.02 36.84
CA VAL A 104 21.39 -18.74 35.44
C VAL A 104 20.15 -18.83 34.55
N ILE A 105 19.32 -19.85 34.77
CA ILE A 105 18.09 -20.08 34.00
C ILE A 105 17.04 -19.01 34.29
N GLU A 106 16.92 -18.60 35.55
CA GLU A 106 16.12 -17.44 35.92
C GLU A 106 16.58 -16.17 35.18
N GLY A 107 17.90 -15.95 35.10
CA GLY A 107 18.48 -14.85 34.32
C GLY A 107 18.11 -14.95 32.83
N VAL A 108 18.20 -16.13 32.22
CA VAL A 108 17.83 -16.34 30.80
C VAL A 108 16.34 -16.08 30.57
N ARG A 109 15.46 -16.55 31.49
CA ARG A 109 14.01 -16.26 31.42
C ARG A 109 13.72 -14.77 31.44
N LEU A 110 14.42 -14.00 32.29
CA LEU A 110 14.28 -12.54 32.36
C LEU A 110 14.74 -11.86 31.05
N VAL A 111 15.84 -12.33 30.48
CA VAL A 111 16.35 -11.83 29.19
C VAL A 111 15.37 -12.13 28.07
N LEU A 112 14.87 -13.37 27.99
CA LEU A 112 13.86 -13.77 26.99
C LEU A 112 12.60 -12.91 27.10
N LYS A 113 12.08 -12.74 28.32
CA LYS A 113 10.91 -11.90 28.56
C LYS A 113 11.16 -10.45 28.13
N SER A 114 12.30 -9.88 28.53
CA SER A 114 12.66 -8.51 28.13
C SER A 114 12.78 -8.34 26.61
N LEU A 115 13.29 -9.36 25.91
CA LEU A 115 13.37 -9.37 24.46
C LEU A 115 11.97 -9.44 23.82
N GLN A 116 11.09 -10.33 24.33
CA GLN A 116 9.70 -10.45 23.86
C GLN A 116 8.93 -9.13 24.08
N ASP A 117 9.03 -8.52 25.27
CA ASP A 117 8.42 -7.22 25.59
C ASP A 117 8.95 -6.11 24.67
N THR A 118 10.22 -6.19 24.26
CA THR A 118 10.81 -5.23 23.33
C THR A 118 10.26 -5.43 21.93
N LEU A 119 10.20 -6.66 21.44
CA LEU A 119 9.61 -6.99 20.14
C LEU A 119 8.15 -6.53 20.06
N GLU A 120 7.38 -6.75 21.12
CA GLU A 120 5.96 -6.32 21.19
C GLU A 120 5.81 -4.80 21.10
N ARG A 121 6.66 -4.03 21.79
CA ARG A 121 6.68 -2.55 21.68
C ARG A 121 7.00 -2.06 20.27
N HIS A 122 7.71 -2.86 19.47
CA HIS A 122 8.01 -2.57 18.07
C HIS A 122 6.99 -3.17 17.09
N GLY A 123 5.84 -3.64 17.61
CA GLY A 123 4.73 -4.16 16.81
C GLY A 123 4.90 -5.60 16.33
N VAL A 124 5.84 -6.34 16.92
CA VAL A 124 5.99 -7.79 16.69
C VAL A 124 5.13 -8.53 17.70
N THR A 125 4.10 -9.23 17.24
CA THR A 125 3.16 -9.95 18.08
C THR A 125 3.34 -11.45 17.91
N ARG A 126 3.43 -12.19 19.03
CA ARG A 126 3.49 -13.65 19.04
C ARG A 126 2.11 -14.24 18.73
N ILE A 127 2.07 -15.30 17.93
CA ILE A 127 0.87 -16.08 17.65
C ILE A 127 0.77 -17.18 18.71
N HIS A 128 -0.31 -17.18 19.47
CA HIS A 128 -0.64 -18.23 20.44
C HIS A 128 -1.52 -19.26 19.73
N ALA A 129 -0.93 -20.40 19.33
CA ALA A 129 -1.63 -21.38 18.52
C ALA A 129 -2.22 -22.54 19.35
N VAL A 130 -1.62 -22.89 20.50
CA VAL A 130 -2.03 -24.05 21.29
C VAL A 130 -3.46 -23.90 21.78
N GLY A 131 -4.27 -24.91 21.52
CA GLY A 131 -5.70 -24.93 21.89
C GLY A 131 -6.61 -24.23 20.89
N GLU A 132 -6.05 -23.49 19.95
CA GLU A 132 -6.81 -22.79 18.88
C GLU A 132 -7.13 -23.75 17.73
N ARG A 133 -8.11 -23.37 16.92
CA ARG A 133 -8.40 -24.09 15.67
C ARG A 133 -7.30 -23.79 14.65
N PHE A 134 -6.87 -24.83 13.93
CA PHE A 134 -5.86 -24.67 12.88
C PHE A 134 -6.32 -23.69 11.80
N ASP A 135 -5.53 -22.65 11.57
CA ASP A 135 -5.73 -21.64 10.52
C ASP A 135 -4.50 -21.62 9.61
N PRO A 136 -4.63 -22.02 8.33
CA PRO A 136 -3.52 -22.04 7.39
C PRO A 136 -2.89 -20.66 7.12
N THR A 137 -3.56 -19.55 7.46
CA THR A 137 -3.02 -18.19 7.29
C THR A 137 -1.96 -17.85 8.34
N HIS A 138 -2.00 -18.48 9.51
CA HIS A 138 -1.12 -18.21 10.64
C HIS A 138 -0.36 -19.42 11.15
N HIS A 139 -0.79 -20.63 10.79
CA HIS A 139 -0.24 -21.88 11.29
C HIS A 139 0.29 -22.75 10.14
N GLU A 140 1.39 -23.44 10.40
CA GLU A 140 1.98 -24.47 9.54
C GLU A 140 1.96 -25.80 10.27
N ALA A 141 1.20 -26.78 9.75
CA ALA A 141 1.10 -28.09 10.36
C ALA A 141 2.31 -28.95 9.99
N MET A 142 3.13 -29.32 10.99
CA MET A 142 4.27 -30.23 10.83
C MET A 142 3.83 -31.70 10.96
N ALA A 143 2.91 -31.99 11.89
CA ALA A 143 2.45 -33.32 12.17
C ALA A 143 0.95 -33.34 12.50
N GLN A 144 0.34 -34.53 12.36
CA GLN A 144 -1.01 -34.79 12.84
C GLN A 144 -0.97 -35.94 13.85
N VAL A 145 -1.65 -35.78 14.99
CA VAL A 145 -1.74 -36.78 16.03
C VAL A 145 -3.21 -37.15 16.30
N GLU A 146 -3.47 -38.44 16.56
CA GLU A 146 -4.79 -38.85 17.01
C GLU A 146 -4.95 -38.45 18.49
N SER A 147 -5.93 -37.59 18.73
CA SER A 147 -6.25 -37.17 20.12
C SER A 147 -7.71 -37.47 20.44
N ALA A 148 -7.94 -37.91 21.66
CA ALA A 148 -9.28 -38.05 22.21
C ALA A 148 -9.70 -36.81 23.03
N GLU A 149 -8.71 -35.97 23.39
CA GLU A 149 -8.90 -34.80 24.27
C GLU A 149 -9.15 -33.53 23.52
N HIS A 150 -8.75 -33.51 22.22
CA HIS A 150 -8.86 -32.32 21.36
C HIS A 150 -9.84 -32.55 20.21
N GLU A 151 -10.54 -31.48 19.83
CA GLU A 151 -11.39 -31.52 18.64
C GLU A 151 -10.55 -31.73 17.37
N PRO A 152 -11.10 -32.37 16.33
CA PRO A 152 -10.40 -32.46 15.04
C PRO A 152 -10.03 -31.10 14.48
N ASN A 153 -8.83 -30.97 13.92
CA ASN A 153 -8.25 -29.71 13.43
C ASN A 153 -7.96 -28.66 14.53
N GLN A 154 -7.77 -29.06 15.75
CA GLN A 154 -7.29 -28.21 16.83
C GLN A 154 -5.78 -28.33 16.96
N VAL A 155 -5.09 -27.26 17.29
CA VAL A 155 -3.65 -27.25 17.57
C VAL A 155 -3.41 -27.89 18.95
N VAL A 156 -2.67 -28.98 18.95
CA VAL A 156 -2.33 -29.74 20.18
C VAL A 156 -1.05 -29.23 20.81
N ASP A 157 -0.06 -28.92 19.95
CA ASP A 157 1.26 -28.51 20.40
C ASP A 157 1.87 -27.52 19.40
N GLN A 158 2.77 -26.68 19.89
CA GLN A 158 3.46 -25.65 19.12
C GLN A 158 4.97 -25.79 19.25
N HIS A 159 5.65 -26.21 18.17
CA HIS A 159 7.09 -26.46 18.15
C HIS A 159 7.91 -25.18 17.95
N HIS A 160 7.42 -24.26 17.10
CA HIS A 160 8.00 -22.94 16.91
C HIS A 160 6.92 -21.86 16.96
N SER A 161 7.24 -20.79 17.68
CA SER A 161 6.34 -19.66 17.81
C SER A 161 6.18 -18.93 16.49
N GLY A 162 4.92 -18.64 16.10
CA GLY A 162 4.62 -17.75 14.99
C GLY A 162 4.69 -16.28 15.41
N TYR A 163 4.97 -15.40 14.44
CA TYR A 163 5.09 -13.96 14.68
C TYR A 163 4.50 -13.13 13.56
N LEU A 164 3.85 -12.03 13.95
CA LEU A 164 3.34 -10.97 13.10
C LEU A 164 4.15 -9.68 13.32
N LEU A 165 4.42 -8.91 12.28
CA LEU A 165 4.87 -7.53 12.40
C LEU A 165 3.70 -6.63 12.01
N HIS A 166 3.09 -5.99 13.00
CA HIS A 166 1.81 -5.30 12.88
C HIS A 166 0.70 -6.25 12.36
N ASP A 167 0.37 -6.17 11.09
CA ASP A 167 -0.63 -6.98 10.37
C ASP A 167 -0.03 -7.96 9.34
N ARG A 168 1.31 -7.99 9.20
CA ARG A 168 2.01 -8.86 8.24
C ARG A 168 2.60 -10.08 8.93
N LEU A 169 2.33 -11.26 8.37
CA LEU A 169 2.93 -12.50 8.86
C LEU A 169 4.44 -12.50 8.56
N LEU A 170 5.27 -12.64 9.62
CA LEU A 170 6.71 -12.84 9.52
C LEU A 170 7.04 -14.31 9.34
N ARG A 171 6.44 -15.16 10.19
CA ARG A 171 6.61 -16.60 10.20
C ARG A 171 5.36 -17.26 10.81
N PRO A 172 4.80 -18.31 10.20
CA PRO A 172 3.71 -19.07 10.80
C PRO A 172 4.17 -19.80 12.05
N ALA A 173 3.23 -20.11 12.94
CA ALA A 173 3.48 -21.02 14.05
C ALA A 173 3.57 -22.45 13.52
N LEU A 174 4.66 -23.15 13.82
CA LEU A 174 4.84 -24.55 13.46
C LEU A 174 4.16 -25.43 14.52
N VAL A 175 3.12 -26.16 14.10
CA VAL A 175 2.20 -26.80 15.05
C VAL A 175 1.95 -28.28 14.73
N THR A 176 1.54 -29.02 15.77
CA THR A 176 0.92 -30.34 15.63
C THR A 176 -0.58 -30.22 15.79
N VAL A 177 -1.33 -30.83 14.87
CA VAL A 177 -2.79 -30.70 14.76
C VAL A 177 -3.46 -32.05 15.13
N SER A 178 -4.58 -31.98 15.84
CA SER A 178 -5.38 -33.16 16.19
C SER A 178 -6.09 -33.73 14.96
N LYS A 179 -6.08 -35.04 14.82
CA LYS A 179 -6.88 -35.81 13.87
C LYS A 179 -7.90 -36.65 14.65
N ARG A 180 -9.07 -36.83 14.12
CA ARG A 180 -10.07 -37.72 14.67
C ARG A 180 -9.51 -39.16 14.73
N LYS A 181 -9.64 -39.81 15.90
CA LYS A 181 -9.26 -41.23 16.04
C LYS A 181 -10.08 -42.05 15.04
N SER A 182 -9.42 -42.69 14.09
CA SER A 182 -10.06 -43.61 13.18
C SER A 182 -10.51 -44.85 13.99
N THR A 183 -11.80 -44.98 14.25
CA THR A 183 -12.35 -46.23 14.75
C THR A 183 -12.12 -47.27 13.64
N PRO A 184 -11.39 -48.37 13.94
CA PRO A 184 -11.22 -49.41 12.93
C PRO A 184 -12.62 -49.88 12.50
N ALA A 185 -12.87 -49.92 11.22
CA ALA A 185 -14.08 -50.50 10.65
C ALA A 185 -14.16 -51.95 11.14
N VAL A 186 -15.17 -52.29 11.93
CA VAL A 186 -15.50 -53.68 12.25
C VAL A 186 -15.86 -54.31 10.95
N GLU A 187 -14.94 -55.13 10.39
CA GLU A 187 -15.26 -56.06 9.31
C GLU A 187 -16.33 -56.99 9.87
N THR A 188 -17.58 -56.74 9.55
CA THR A 188 -18.67 -57.70 9.68
C THR A 188 -18.45 -58.77 8.63
N ASP A 189 -17.73 -59.81 9.05
CA ASP A 189 -17.60 -61.07 8.34
C ASP A 189 -18.99 -61.70 8.29
N SER A 190 -19.77 -61.37 7.29
CA SER A 190 -21.01 -62.07 6.98
C SER A 190 -20.68 -63.40 6.28
N LYS A 191 -20.31 -64.42 7.08
CA LYS A 191 -20.43 -65.80 6.65
C LYS A 191 -21.92 -66.09 6.45
N SER A 192 -22.31 -66.15 5.23
CA SER A 192 -23.56 -66.79 4.82
C SER A 192 -23.26 -68.25 4.57
N ASP A 193 -23.98 -69.05 5.24
CA ASP A 193 -24.14 -70.51 5.10
C ASP A 193 -25.10 -70.78 3.90
#